data_abec048a2e43df4f312b1e99198c21a1
#
_entry.id   abec048a2e43df4f312b1e99198c21a1
#
_cell.length_a   1.000
_cell.length_b   1.000
_cell.length_c   1.000
_cell.angle_alpha   90.00
_cell.angle_beta   90.00
_cell.angle_gamma   90.00
#
_symmetry.space_group_name_H-M   'P 1'
#
loop_
_entity.id
_entity.type
_entity.pdbx_description
1 polymer ?
#
loop_
_entity_poly.entity_id
_entity_poly.type
_entity_poly.pdbx_seq_one_letter_code
_entity_poly.pdbx_strand_id
1 'polypeptide(L)'
;MKNMRFNSMMMGGILLLGMYGCTPKMQDYSSYVNPFIGTGGHGHTYPGAIVPNGMIQPGPDTRIYQWDACSGYYYADSTINGFSHTHLSGTGCGDYGDVLLMPTVGRQDYHAMGEESQQMAYASAFSHENETAQSGYYSVFLDRYKVKAELTATRRAAIHRYTFPKAEDAGFILDLDYSLQRQTNEEMELEIISDTEIRGRKKTVYWAFDQYINFYAKFSKPFTYTLVTDSMALDQGGPLLPTAKALLQFQTGADEQVLVKVGVSAVDMDGARRNVEADIPEWDFDSVRSAARNSWNDYLSKIDIETNDDDQRIMFYTALYHTGVQPNLFTDADGRYLGMDLKPHQGSVENPVYTVFSLWDTFRAYHPLMTIIDPDLNQAFIRSLILKQREGGIFPMWELAGNYTGTMIGYHAA
;
A
#
# COMPACT_ATOMS: atom_id res chain seq x y z
N MET A 1 -10.40 84.23 -45.06
CA MET A 1 -11.57 83.81 -44.30
C MET A 1 -11.87 82.36 -44.55
N LYS A 2 -12.21 81.63 -43.47
CA LYS A 2 -12.56 80.23 -43.37
C LYS A 2 -11.40 79.22 -43.40
N ASN A 3 -10.96 78.87 -42.23
CA ASN A 3 -10.14 77.75 -41.87
C ASN A 3 -10.87 76.41 -42.15
N MET A 4 -10.19 75.46 -42.80
CA MET A 4 -10.61 74.08 -42.90
C MET A 4 -9.56 73.22 -42.21
N ARG A 5 -9.95 72.62 -41.07
CA ARG A 5 -9.13 71.65 -40.30
C ARG A 5 -9.28 70.28 -40.95
N PHE A 6 -8.20 69.63 -41.35
CA PHE A 6 -8.15 68.25 -41.72
C PHE A 6 -7.89 67.43 -40.43
N ASN A 7 -8.85 66.57 -40.05
CA ASN A 7 -8.66 65.56 -39.03
C ASN A 7 -8.05 64.30 -39.68
N SER A 8 -6.80 64.00 -39.33
CA SER A 8 -6.14 62.76 -39.68
C SER A 8 -6.53 61.70 -38.64
N MET A 9 -7.29 60.71 -39.04
CA MET A 9 -7.69 59.54 -38.21
C MET A 9 -6.63 58.46 -38.40
N MET A 10 -5.72 58.32 -37.43
CA MET A 10 -4.75 57.26 -37.35
C MET A 10 -5.43 55.99 -36.82
N MET A 11 -5.63 55.01 -37.67
CA MET A 11 -6.15 53.68 -37.34
C MET A 11 -4.97 52.82 -36.87
N GLY A 12 -4.81 52.74 -35.52
CA GLY A 12 -3.83 51.86 -34.89
C GLY A 12 -4.32 50.41 -34.87
N GLY A 13 -3.77 49.60 -35.76
CA GLY A 13 -3.97 48.15 -35.73
C GLY A 13 -3.23 47.53 -34.56
N ILE A 14 -3.93 47.04 -33.54
CA ILE A 14 -3.34 46.22 -32.48
C ILE A 14 -3.17 44.81 -33.04
N LEU A 15 -1.94 44.43 -33.36
CA LEU A 15 -1.54 43.05 -33.63
C LEU A 15 -1.53 42.31 -32.29
N LEU A 16 -2.60 41.54 -31.95
CA LEU A 16 -2.58 40.54 -30.91
C LEU A 16 -1.72 39.35 -31.39
N LEU A 17 -0.43 39.38 -31.04
CA LEU A 17 0.42 38.20 -31.06
C LEU A 17 -0.08 37.25 -29.97
N GLY A 18 -0.85 36.25 -30.39
CA GLY A 18 -1.19 35.09 -29.55
C GLY A 18 0.09 34.34 -29.19
N MET A 19 0.65 34.58 -28.02
CA MET A 19 1.63 33.70 -27.42
C MET A 19 0.94 32.38 -27.12
N TYR A 20 0.98 31.43 -28.04
CA TYR A 20 0.80 30.03 -27.70
C TYR A 20 1.98 29.65 -26.81
N GLY A 21 1.78 29.81 -25.50
CA GLY A 21 2.68 29.26 -24.52
C GLY A 21 2.61 27.73 -24.67
N CYS A 22 3.60 27.14 -25.34
CA CYS A 22 3.89 25.73 -25.18
C CYS A 22 4.25 25.55 -23.69
N THR A 23 3.31 25.14 -22.85
CA THR A 23 3.62 24.57 -21.56
C THR A 23 4.49 23.35 -21.84
N PRO A 24 5.74 23.30 -21.37
CA PRO A 24 6.58 22.11 -21.56
C PRO A 24 5.80 20.93 -21.00
N LYS A 25 5.57 19.91 -21.83
CA LYS A 25 4.92 18.67 -21.38
C LYS A 25 5.84 18.11 -20.30
N MET A 26 5.37 18.11 -19.04
CA MET A 26 6.15 17.53 -17.95
C MET A 26 6.49 16.08 -18.33
N GLN A 27 7.76 15.73 -18.23
CA GLN A 27 8.22 14.39 -18.51
C GLN A 27 7.57 13.41 -17.54
N ASP A 28 7.06 12.31 -18.06
CA ASP A 28 6.40 11.29 -17.27
C ASP A 28 7.39 10.18 -16.90
N TYR A 29 8.18 10.41 -15.86
CA TYR A 29 9.17 9.47 -15.35
C TYR A 29 8.52 8.18 -14.83
N SER A 30 7.29 8.27 -14.32
CA SER A 30 6.55 7.13 -13.80
C SER A 30 6.26 6.06 -14.87
N SER A 31 6.23 6.45 -16.15
CA SER A 31 6.04 5.54 -17.27
C SER A 31 7.23 4.60 -17.53
N TYR A 32 8.41 4.90 -17.01
CA TYR A 32 9.61 4.06 -17.14
C TYR A 32 9.71 3.00 -16.04
N VAL A 33 8.89 3.07 -14.99
CA VAL A 33 8.93 2.11 -13.89
C VAL A 33 8.22 0.81 -14.28
N ASN A 34 8.90 -0.32 -14.07
CA ASN A 34 8.31 -1.65 -14.15
C ASN A 34 8.29 -2.30 -12.78
N PRO A 35 7.15 -2.24 -12.02
CA PRO A 35 7.06 -2.80 -10.66
C PRO A 35 7.21 -4.32 -10.59
N PHE A 36 7.18 -5.05 -11.70
CA PHE A 36 7.43 -6.49 -11.72
C PHE A 36 8.92 -6.86 -11.64
N ILE A 37 9.85 -5.91 -11.88
CA ILE A 37 11.28 -6.18 -11.69
C ILE A 37 11.56 -6.42 -10.21
N GLY A 38 12.18 -7.58 -9.91
CA GLY A 38 12.46 -8.01 -8.54
C GLY A 38 11.39 -8.91 -7.91
N THR A 39 10.25 -9.17 -8.58
CA THR A 39 9.17 -10.01 -8.03
C THR A 39 9.39 -11.51 -8.29
N GLY A 40 10.49 -11.90 -8.93
CA GLY A 40 10.92 -13.28 -9.14
C GLY A 40 12.31 -13.54 -8.58
N GLY A 41 12.75 -14.79 -8.61
CA GLY A 41 14.02 -15.20 -8.02
C GLY A 41 14.09 -14.86 -6.54
N HIS A 42 15.16 -14.17 -6.11
CA HIS A 42 15.39 -13.74 -4.74
C HIS A 42 15.24 -12.22 -4.56
N GLY A 43 14.41 -11.57 -5.38
CA GLY A 43 14.26 -10.11 -5.35
C GLY A 43 13.40 -9.60 -4.19
N HIS A 44 12.46 -10.40 -3.71
CA HIS A 44 11.58 -10.09 -2.56
C HIS A 44 10.82 -8.79 -2.70
N THR A 45 10.41 -8.42 -3.93
CA THR A 45 9.57 -7.24 -4.17
C THR A 45 8.15 -7.66 -4.57
N TYR A 46 7.23 -6.72 -4.59
CA TYR A 46 5.84 -6.94 -4.98
C TYR A 46 5.33 -5.78 -5.84
N PRO A 47 4.34 -5.99 -6.73
CA PRO A 47 3.82 -4.96 -7.62
C PRO A 47 2.71 -4.12 -6.93
N GLY A 48 3.04 -3.47 -5.81
CA GLY A 48 2.07 -2.76 -4.99
C GLY A 48 1.56 -1.45 -5.58
N ALA A 49 0.29 -1.14 -5.31
CA ALA A 49 -0.33 0.13 -5.65
C ALA A 49 -0.08 1.18 -4.55
N ILE A 50 1.16 1.62 -4.42
CA ILE A 50 1.69 2.43 -3.33
C ILE A 50 2.09 3.83 -3.78
N VAL A 51 2.29 4.75 -2.84
CA VAL A 51 2.94 6.05 -3.06
C VAL A 51 4.30 6.10 -2.36
N PRO A 52 5.20 7.04 -2.71
CA PRO A 52 6.51 7.14 -2.07
C PRO A 52 6.41 7.19 -0.54
N ASN A 53 7.11 6.26 0.12
CA ASN A 53 7.18 6.16 1.58
C ASN A 53 5.81 6.09 2.28
N GLY A 54 4.78 5.57 1.62
CA GLY A 54 3.43 5.46 2.19
C GLY A 54 3.35 4.51 3.38
N MET A 55 2.39 4.75 4.29
CA MET A 55 2.07 3.89 5.43
C MET A 55 1.37 2.61 4.97
N ILE A 56 0.46 2.73 4.00
CA ILE A 56 -0.32 1.61 3.48
C ILE A 56 0.31 1.08 2.20
N GLN A 57 0.40 -0.26 2.09
CA GLN A 57 1.01 -0.95 0.95
C GLN A 57 0.05 -1.99 0.36
N PRO A 58 -1.04 -1.57 -0.32
CA PRO A 58 -1.96 -2.52 -0.94
C PRO A 58 -1.32 -3.24 -2.12
N GLY A 59 -1.45 -4.54 -2.16
CA GLY A 59 -0.89 -5.37 -3.22
C GLY A 59 -1.49 -6.77 -3.29
N PRO A 60 -1.23 -7.52 -4.37
CA PRO A 60 -1.66 -8.91 -4.51
C PRO A 60 -0.75 -9.84 -3.70
N ASP A 61 -1.35 -10.87 -3.11
CA ASP A 61 -0.65 -11.99 -2.48
C ASP A 61 -0.86 -13.27 -3.27
N THR A 62 0.22 -13.91 -3.72
CA THR A 62 0.18 -15.15 -4.49
C THR A 62 0.58 -16.37 -3.68
N ARG A 63 1.37 -16.20 -2.61
CA ARG A 63 1.83 -17.25 -1.70
C ARG A 63 1.71 -16.85 -0.24
N ILE A 64 1.38 -17.84 0.60
CA ILE A 64 1.33 -17.67 2.05
C ILE A 64 2.73 -17.87 2.66
N TYR A 65 3.47 -18.85 2.14
CA TYR A 65 4.72 -19.32 2.71
C TYR A 65 5.74 -19.58 1.61
N GLN A 66 6.91 -19.12 1.75
CA GLN A 66 8.15 -19.44 1.05
C GLN A 66 9.10 -18.23 1.11
N TRP A 67 10.38 -18.45 1.34
CA TRP A 67 11.33 -17.35 1.49
C TRP A 67 11.37 -16.43 0.25
N ASP A 68 11.35 -16.99 -0.95
CA ASP A 68 11.38 -16.21 -2.21
C ASP A 68 10.14 -15.32 -2.42
N ALA A 69 9.04 -15.61 -1.74
CA ALA A 69 7.80 -14.85 -1.80
C ALA A 69 7.44 -14.19 -0.44
N CYS A 70 8.43 -13.87 0.39
CA CYS A 70 8.19 -13.26 1.70
C CYS A 70 7.56 -11.86 1.60
N SER A 71 7.60 -11.20 0.42
CA SER A 71 6.85 -9.98 0.12
C SER A 71 5.39 -10.22 -0.30
N GLY A 72 4.90 -11.47 -0.27
CA GLY A 72 3.52 -11.85 -0.62
C GLY A 72 3.31 -12.23 -2.08
N TYR A 73 4.07 -11.70 -3.01
CA TYR A 73 3.93 -11.93 -4.44
C TYR A 73 5.14 -12.63 -5.04
N TYR A 74 4.89 -13.58 -5.95
CA TYR A 74 5.92 -14.22 -6.75
C TYR A 74 5.50 -14.32 -8.21
N TYR A 75 6.28 -13.73 -9.13
CA TYR A 75 5.88 -13.55 -10.53
C TYR A 75 5.52 -14.83 -11.27
N ALA A 76 6.14 -15.97 -10.97
CA ALA A 76 5.84 -17.22 -11.65
C ALA A 76 4.52 -17.90 -11.21
N ASP A 77 3.81 -17.31 -10.25
CA ASP A 77 2.53 -17.83 -9.79
C ASP A 77 1.39 -17.45 -10.73
N SER A 78 0.34 -18.28 -10.71
CA SER A 78 -0.87 -18.08 -11.51
C SER A 78 -2.13 -18.02 -10.66
N THR A 79 -1.99 -17.81 -9.34
CA THR A 79 -3.09 -17.78 -8.39
C THR A 79 -2.88 -16.65 -7.39
N ILE A 80 -3.95 -15.87 -7.10
CA ILE A 80 -3.97 -14.80 -6.12
C ILE A 80 -4.85 -15.23 -4.94
N ASN A 81 -4.31 -15.11 -3.71
CA ASN A 81 -5.03 -15.34 -2.46
C ASN A 81 -5.94 -14.18 -2.09
N GLY A 82 -5.58 -12.97 -2.46
CA GLY A 82 -6.30 -11.73 -2.21
C GLY A 82 -5.37 -10.53 -2.27
N PHE A 83 -5.81 -9.44 -1.67
CA PHE A 83 -5.08 -8.17 -1.63
C PHE A 83 -4.91 -7.75 -0.18
N SER A 84 -3.68 -7.89 0.36
CA SER A 84 -3.36 -7.39 1.69
C SER A 84 -2.90 -5.92 1.65
N HIS A 85 -2.80 -5.28 2.81
CA HIS A 85 -2.60 -3.84 2.90
C HIS A 85 -1.26 -3.43 3.51
N THR A 86 -0.45 -4.41 3.88
CA THR A 86 0.91 -4.21 4.39
C THR A 86 1.87 -5.20 3.72
N HIS A 87 3.00 -4.70 3.22
CA HIS A 87 4.03 -5.52 2.58
C HIS A 87 5.42 -4.96 2.90
N LEU A 88 6.39 -5.87 3.06
CA LEU A 88 7.80 -5.53 2.98
C LEU A 88 8.30 -5.69 1.55
N SER A 89 9.35 -4.96 1.18
CA SER A 89 9.94 -5.02 -0.16
C SER A 89 11.45 -5.03 -0.09
N GLY A 90 12.07 -5.95 -0.85
CA GLY A 90 13.52 -6.07 -0.94
C GLY A 90 14.17 -6.69 0.30
N THR A 91 13.40 -7.28 1.22
CA THR A 91 13.91 -7.93 2.42
C THR A 91 13.55 -9.42 2.42
N GLY A 92 14.42 -10.26 2.97
CA GLY A 92 14.13 -11.68 3.19
C GLY A 92 13.30 -11.94 4.45
N CYS A 93 12.52 -10.95 4.91
CA CYS A 93 11.68 -10.98 6.10
C CYS A 93 10.22 -11.13 5.69
N GLY A 94 9.50 -12.00 6.34
CA GLY A 94 8.13 -12.34 6.02
C GLY A 94 7.08 -11.77 6.96
N ASP A 95 7.37 -10.68 7.67
CA ASP A 95 6.35 -9.95 8.42
C ASP A 95 5.36 -9.25 7.48
N TYR A 96 4.24 -8.79 8.01
CA TYR A 96 3.16 -8.12 7.27
C TYR A 96 2.24 -9.10 6.50
N GLY A 97 1.59 -8.65 5.44
CA GLY A 97 0.51 -9.37 4.79
C GLY A 97 -0.81 -9.24 5.55
N ASP A 98 -1.05 -8.08 6.15
CA ASP A 98 -2.18 -7.87 7.04
C ASP A 98 -3.42 -7.39 6.29
N VAL A 99 -4.60 -7.74 6.85
CA VAL A 99 -5.90 -7.26 6.40
C VAL A 99 -6.14 -7.65 4.93
N LEU A 100 -6.25 -8.96 4.68
CA LEU A 100 -6.51 -9.46 3.33
C LEU A 100 -7.98 -9.23 2.93
N LEU A 101 -8.19 -8.70 1.74
CA LEU A 101 -9.51 -8.56 1.12
C LEU A 101 -9.56 -9.33 -0.20
N MET A 102 -10.53 -10.24 -0.36
CA MET A 102 -10.73 -10.98 -1.59
C MET A 102 -12.16 -10.82 -2.10
N PRO A 103 -12.39 -10.25 -3.30
CA PRO A 103 -13.71 -10.20 -3.92
C PRO A 103 -14.11 -11.59 -4.37
N THR A 104 -15.38 -11.96 -4.17
CA THR A 104 -15.88 -13.30 -4.47
C THR A 104 -17.26 -13.25 -5.14
N VAL A 105 -17.57 -14.32 -5.88
CA VAL A 105 -18.91 -14.60 -6.41
C VAL A 105 -19.22 -16.04 -6.11
N GLY A 106 -20.42 -16.33 -5.61
CA GLY A 106 -20.83 -17.66 -5.21
C GLY A 106 -20.40 -18.01 -3.79
N ARG A 107 -20.86 -19.18 -3.35
CA ARG A 107 -20.50 -19.70 -2.01
C ARG A 107 -19.02 -20.10 -1.99
N GLN A 108 -18.30 -19.64 -0.97
CA GLN A 108 -16.88 -19.89 -0.79
C GLN A 108 -16.62 -20.79 0.42
N ASP A 109 -15.55 -21.59 0.31
CA ASP A 109 -14.86 -22.15 1.44
C ASP A 109 -13.82 -21.13 1.91
N TYR A 110 -13.85 -20.80 3.20
CA TYR A 110 -12.99 -19.79 3.83
C TYR A 110 -11.93 -20.41 4.75
N HIS A 111 -11.88 -21.74 4.82
CA HIS A 111 -10.82 -22.42 5.55
C HIS A 111 -9.52 -22.41 4.77
N ALA A 112 -8.38 -22.46 5.49
CA ALA A 112 -7.08 -22.60 4.84
C ALA A 112 -6.99 -23.97 4.15
N MET A 113 -6.45 -24.01 2.94
CA MET A 113 -6.00 -25.24 2.31
C MET A 113 -4.81 -25.78 3.12
N GLY A 114 -4.88 -27.04 3.55
CA GLY A 114 -3.95 -27.75 4.42
C GLY A 114 -2.50 -27.21 4.61
N GLU A 115 -1.79 -27.70 5.60
CA GLU A 115 -0.52 -27.11 6.10
C GLU A 115 0.60 -26.89 5.03
N GLU A 116 0.57 -27.64 3.92
CA GLU A 116 1.55 -27.49 2.84
C GLU A 116 1.08 -26.59 1.68
N SER A 117 -0.18 -26.10 1.72
CA SER A 117 -0.70 -25.27 0.64
C SER A 117 -0.15 -23.84 0.71
N GLN A 118 0.19 -23.30 -0.48
CA GLN A 118 0.55 -21.90 -0.67
C GLN A 118 -0.67 -21.01 -0.92
N GLN A 119 -1.87 -21.58 -0.95
CA GLN A 119 -3.08 -20.93 -1.41
C GLN A 119 -4.23 -21.08 -0.41
N MET A 120 -5.06 -20.06 -0.34
CA MET A 120 -6.33 -20.10 0.37
C MET A 120 -7.40 -20.80 -0.47
N ALA A 121 -8.38 -21.45 0.17
CA ALA A 121 -9.47 -22.13 -0.53
C ALA A 121 -10.30 -21.19 -1.41
N TYR A 122 -10.33 -19.91 -1.08
CA TYR A 122 -10.99 -18.85 -1.85
C TYR A 122 -10.09 -18.18 -2.89
N ALA A 123 -8.85 -18.61 -3.08
CA ALA A 123 -7.94 -18.04 -4.08
C ALA A 123 -8.49 -18.15 -5.52
N SER A 124 -8.09 -17.24 -6.37
CA SER A 124 -8.47 -17.22 -7.79
C SER A 124 -7.27 -17.39 -8.70
N ALA A 125 -7.42 -18.16 -9.75
CA ALA A 125 -6.50 -18.12 -10.88
C ALA A 125 -6.53 -16.73 -11.55
N PHE A 126 -5.39 -16.35 -12.16
CA PHE A 126 -5.23 -15.17 -13.00
C PHE A 126 -4.20 -15.41 -14.11
N SER A 127 -4.12 -14.49 -15.06
CA SER A 127 -3.12 -14.47 -16.11
C SER A 127 -2.39 -13.13 -16.12
N HIS A 128 -1.06 -13.12 -16.31
CA HIS A 128 -0.27 -11.91 -16.50
C HIS A 128 -0.69 -11.09 -17.73
N GLU A 129 -1.36 -11.71 -18.71
CA GLU A 129 -1.95 -10.96 -19.83
C GLU A 129 -3.06 -9.99 -19.40
N ASN A 130 -3.70 -10.28 -18.26
CA ASN A 130 -4.78 -9.49 -17.67
C ASN A 130 -4.36 -8.82 -16.36
N GLU A 131 -3.05 -8.70 -16.13
CA GLU A 131 -2.44 -8.06 -14.98
C GLU A 131 -1.68 -6.79 -15.40
N THR A 132 -1.77 -5.75 -14.62
CA THR A 132 -1.04 -4.49 -14.85
C THR A 132 -0.56 -3.92 -13.54
N ALA A 133 0.72 -3.58 -13.47
CA ALA A 133 1.31 -2.80 -12.39
C ALA A 133 1.96 -1.54 -12.94
N GLN A 134 1.70 -0.41 -12.29
CA GLN A 134 2.29 0.91 -12.56
C GLN A 134 2.61 1.59 -11.23
N SER A 135 3.45 2.60 -11.24
CA SER A 135 3.69 3.42 -10.05
C SER A 135 2.36 3.97 -9.50
N GLY A 136 1.96 3.50 -8.31
CA GLY A 136 0.71 3.93 -7.66
C GLY A 136 -0.56 3.23 -8.13
N TYR A 137 -0.46 2.19 -8.95
CA TYR A 137 -1.63 1.47 -9.45
C TYR A 137 -1.33 0.00 -9.73
N TYR A 138 -2.28 -0.85 -9.37
CA TYR A 138 -2.30 -2.27 -9.71
C TYR A 138 -3.68 -2.69 -10.21
N SER A 139 -3.75 -3.59 -11.18
CA SER A 139 -5.01 -4.23 -11.58
C SER A 139 -4.80 -5.65 -12.08
N VAL A 140 -5.82 -6.50 -11.85
CA VAL A 140 -5.85 -7.89 -12.33
C VAL A 140 -7.28 -8.36 -12.55
N PHE A 141 -7.46 -9.31 -13.46
CA PHE A 141 -8.72 -10.01 -13.64
C PHE A 141 -8.68 -11.37 -12.94
N LEU A 142 -9.61 -11.59 -12.02
CA LEU A 142 -9.75 -12.81 -11.24
C LEU A 142 -10.63 -13.83 -11.97
N ASP A 143 -10.04 -14.84 -12.53
CA ASP A 143 -10.70 -15.80 -13.45
C ASP A 143 -11.83 -16.59 -12.79
N ARG A 144 -11.65 -17.00 -11.53
CA ARG A 144 -12.64 -17.76 -10.79
C ARG A 144 -13.92 -16.98 -10.57
N TYR A 145 -13.81 -15.70 -10.26
CA TYR A 145 -14.91 -14.83 -9.86
C TYR A 145 -15.41 -13.92 -10.98
N LYS A 146 -14.66 -13.85 -12.08
CA LYS A 146 -14.91 -12.91 -13.18
C LYS A 146 -14.98 -11.45 -12.70
N VAL A 147 -14.14 -11.13 -11.71
CA VAL A 147 -14.04 -9.79 -11.12
C VAL A 147 -12.74 -9.14 -11.59
N LYS A 148 -12.82 -7.90 -12.07
CA LYS A 148 -11.65 -7.05 -12.24
C LYS A 148 -11.40 -6.31 -10.95
N ALA A 149 -10.21 -6.48 -10.37
CA ALA A 149 -9.72 -5.73 -9.22
C ALA A 149 -8.77 -4.62 -9.68
N GLU A 150 -8.92 -3.42 -9.12
CA GLU A 150 -8.07 -2.26 -9.35
C GLU A 150 -7.76 -1.60 -8.00
N LEU A 151 -6.48 -1.30 -7.74
CA LEU A 151 -6.00 -0.75 -6.49
C LEU A 151 -5.20 0.53 -6.73
N THR A 152 -5.35 1.50 -5.85
CA THR A 152 -4.49 2.68 -5.74
C THR A 152 -4.48 3.18 -4.29
N ALA A 153 -3.53 4.05 -3.93
CA ALA A 153 -3.40 4.51 -2.56
C ALA A 153 -2.98 5.98 -2.47
N THR A 154 -3.20 6.53 -1.28
CA THR A 154 -2.58 7.73 -0.75
C THR A 154 -1.48 7.34 0.24
N ARG A 155 -1.01 8.29 1.05
CA ARG A 155 0.04 7.98 2.05
C ARG A 155 -0.43 7.08 3.18
N ARG A 156 -1.74 7.09 3.57
CA ARG A 156 -2.28 6.40 4.74
C ARG A 156 -3.48 5.52 4.45
N ALA A 157 -4.08 5.68 3.28
CA ALA A 157 -5.30 4.96 2.91
C ALA A 157 -5.22 4.44 1.48
N ALA A 158 -5.89 3.33 1.21
CA ALA A 158 -6.08 2.76 -0.11
C ALA A 158 -7.52 2.90 -0.57
N ILE A 159 -7.73 2.96 -1.87
CA ILE A 159 -9.04 2.79 -2.48
C ILE A 159 -8.96 1.70 -3.55
N HIS A 160 -9.89 0.77 -3.48
CA HIS A 160 -10.03 -0.32 -4.43
C HIS A 160 -11.29 -0.10 -5.26
N ARG A 161 -11.26 -0.55 -6.51
CA ARG A 161 -12.41 -0.62 -7.42
C ARG A 161 -12.54 -2.05 -7.92
N TYR A 162 -13.66 -2.68 -7.62
CA TYR A 162 -13.97 -4.03 -8.06
C TYR A 162 -15.13 -4.00 -9.02
N THR A 163 -14.91 -4.48 -10.26
CA THR A 163 -15.97 -4.59 -11.27
C THR A 163 -16.49 -6.02 -11.28
N PHE A 164 -17.73 -6.20 -10.84
CA PHE A 164 -18.38 -7.50 -10.68
C PHE A 164 -19.25 -7.87 -11.88
N PRO A 165 -19.38 -9.16 -12.21
CA PRO A 165 -20.44 -9.64 -13.08
C PRO A 165 -21.80 -9.49 -12.38
N LYS A 166 -22.90 -9.71 -13.11
CA LYS A 166 -24.22 -9.86 -12.48
C LYS A 166 -24.22 -11.09 -11.59
N ALA A 167 -24.50 -10.93 -10.30
CA ALA A 167 -24.56 -12.02 -9.32
C ALA A 167 -25.53 -11.71 -8.18
N GLU A 168 -26.20 -12.75 -7.68
CA GLU A 168 -27.07 -12.68 -6.49
C GLU A 168 -26.25 -12.85 -5.19
N ASP A 169 -25.04 -13.41 -5.29
CA ASP A 169 -24.16 -13.80 -4.21
C ASP A 169 -22.72 -13.29 -4.42
N ALA A 170 -22.59 -12.05 -4.86
CA ALA A 170 -21.33 -11.31 -4.86
C ALA A 170 -20.94 -10.91 -3.44
N GLY A 171 -19.65 -10.69 -3.19
CA GLY A 171 -19.20 -10.29 -1.86
C GLY A 171 -17.71 -10.15 -1.73
N PHE A 172 -17.29 -10.06 -0.47
CA PHE A 172 -15.89 -10.06 -0.07
C PHE A 172 -15.65 -11.04 1.07
N ILE A 173 -14.49 -11.68 1.07
CA ILE A 173 -13.89 -12.26 2.27
C ILE A 173 -12.89 -11.22 2.78
N LEU A 174 -13.10 -10.74 4.01
CA LEU A 174 -12.10 -10.01 4.77
C LEU A 174 -11.49 -11.01 5.76
N ASP A 175 -10.20 -11.29 5.58
CA ASP A 175 -9.47 -12.30 6.34
C ASP A 175 -8.39 -11.64 7.20
N LEU A 176 -8.62 -11.57 8.49
CA LEU A 176 -7.67 -11.03 9.46
C LEU A 176 -6.69 -12.11 9.97
N ASP A 177 -7.05 -13.40 9.83
CA ASP A 177 -6.14 -14.52 10.12
C ASP A 177 -4.99 -14.62 9.11
N TYR A 178 -5.20 -14.09 7.91
CA TYR A 178 -4.18 -14.14 6.87
C TYR A 178 -2.91 -13.44 7.34
N SER A 179 -1.77 -14.06 7.11
CA SER A 179 -0.44 -13.50 7.33
C SER A 179 0.58 -14.19 6.44
N LEU A 180 1.64 -13.48 6.08
CA LEU A 180 2.75 -14.05 5.33
C LEU A 180 3.63 -14.91 6.24
N GLN A 181 4.32 -15.90 5.66
CA GLN A 181 5.28 -16.77 6.35
C GLN A 181 4.75 -17.47 7.61
N ARG A 182 3.43 -17.63 7.73
CA ARG A 182 2.79 -18.27 8.90
C ARG A 182 3.15 -17.59 10.22
N GLN A 183 3.11 -16.29 10.24
CA GLN A 183 3.26 -15.52 11.49
C GLN A 183 2.22 -15.97 12.51
N THR A 184 2.56 -15.86 13.79
CA THR A 184 1.60 -16.14 14.86
C THR A 184 0.68 -14.94 15.03
N ASN A 185 -0.61 -15.12 14.81
CA ASN A 185 -1.65 -14.14 15.15
C ASN A 185 -2.06 -14.35 16.61
N GLU A 186 -1.82 -13.37 17.48
CA GLU A 186 -2.13 -13.50 18.92
C GLU A 186 -3.45 -12.84 19.31
N GLU A 187 -3.70 -11.62 18.85
CA GLU A 187 -4.89 -10.86 19.18
C GLU A 187 -5.58 -10.44 17.88
N MET A 188 -6.85 -10.77 17.75
CA MET A 188 -7.65 -10.35 16.60
C MET A 188 -9.03 -9.89 17.05
N GLU A 189 -9.48 -8.77 16.53
CA GLU A 189 -10.80 -8.21 16.79
C GLU A 189 -11.39 -7.68 15.50
N LEU A 190 -12.64 -8.06 15.20
CA LEU A 190 -13.44 -7.53 14.10
C LEU A 190 -14.73 -6.93 14.63
N GLU A 191 -15.06 -5.72 14.23
CA GLU A 191 -16.28 -5.02 14.59
C GLU A 191 -16.99 -4.53 13.33
N ILE A 192 -18.26 -4.94 13.14
CA ILE A 192 -19.15 -4.38 12.13
C ILE A 192 -19.79 -3.12 12.71
N ILE A 193 -19.46 -1.97 12.14
CA ILE A 193 -19.99 -0.67 12.59
C ILE A 193 -21.36 -0.39 11.97
N SER A 194 -21.53 -0.73 10.70
CA SER A 194 -22.76 -0.55 9.94
C SER A 194 -22.83 -1.56 8.79
N ASP A 195 -23.82 -1.45 7.95
CA ASP A 195 -23.94 -2.23 6.70
C ASP A 195 -22.94 -1.83 5.60
N THR A 196 -22.11 -0.82 5.84
CA THR A 196 -21.07 -0.34 4.92
C THR A 196 -19.71 -0.17 5.58
N GLU A 197 -19.57 -0.40 6.89
CA GLU A 197 -18.35 -0.09 7.62
C GLU A 197 -17.93 -1.24 8.54
N ILE A 198 -16.65 -1.61 8.48
CA ILE A 198 -16.02 -2.62 9.34
C ILE A 198 -14.67 -2.09 9.81
N ARG A 199 -14.29 -2.42 11.03
CA ARG A 199 -12.96 -2.15 11.57
C ARG A 199 -12.43 -3.34 12.35
N GLY A 200 -11.17 -3.32 12.64
CA GLY A 200 -10.58 -4.36 13.47
C GLY A 200 -9.13 -4.08 13.79
N ARG A 201 -8.58 -4.96 14.59
CA ARG A 201 -7.16 -4.95 14.94
C ARG A 201 -6.62 -6.38 15.00
N LYS A 202 -5.31 -6.47 14.81
CA LYS A 202 -4.59 -7.72 14.99
C LYS A 202 -3.20 -7.44 15.57
N LYS A 203 -2.71 -8.40 16.36
CA LYS A 203 -1.33 -8.47 16.81
C LYS A 203 -0.68 -9.71 16.20
N THR A 204 0.48 -9.55 15.60
CA THR A 204 1.28 -10.65 15.06
C THR A 204 2.64 -10.72 15.72
N VAL A 205 3.20 -11.91 15.73
CA VAL A 205 4.55 -12.19 16.27
C VAL A 205 5.37 -12.93 15.22
N TYR A 206 6.46 -12.31 14.80
CA TYR A 206 7.49 -12.92 13.95
C TYR A 206 8.84 -12.21 14.20
N TRP A 207 9.44 -11.48 13.21
CA TRP A 207 10.62 -10.64 13.47
C TRP A 207 10.27 -9.43 14.32
N ALA A 208 9.13 -8.79 14.07
CA ALA A 208 8.51 -7.89 15.02
C ALA A 208 7.80 -8.72 16.09
N PHE A 209 8.23 -8.63 17.34
CA PHE A 209 7.68 -9.43 18.45
C PHE A 209 6.28 -9.00 18.86
N ASP A 210 5.93 -7.74 18.63
CA ASP A 210 4.64 -7.13 18.97
C ASP A 210 4.22 -6.18 17.83
N GLN A 211 3.89 -6.75 16.66
CA GLN A 211 3.38 -5.95 15.55
C GLN A 211 1.88 -5.72 15.73
N TYR A 212 1.49 -4.47 15.94
CA TYR A 212 0.09 -4.06 15.98
C TYR A 212 -0.33 -3.44 14.67
N ILE A 213 -1.46 -3.89 14.13
CA ILE A 213 -2.15 -3.28 13.00
C ILE A 213 -3.62 -3.08 13.34
N ASN A 214 -4.10 -1.87 13.18
CA ASN A 214 -5.51 -1.52 13.24
C ASN A 214 -5.95 -1.11 11.84
N PHE A 215 -7.17 -1.46 11.46
CA PHE A 215 -7.72 -1.06 10.19
C PHE A 215 -9.15 -0.54 10.32
N TYR A 216 -9.55 0.22 9.32
CA TYR A 216 -10.92 0.63 9.05
C TYR A 216 -11.18 0.50 7.56
N ALA A 217 -12.31 -0.15 7.21
CA ALA A 217 -12.73 -0.30 5.82
C ALA A 217 -14.16 0.21 5.64
N LYS A 218 -14.39 0.95 4.54
CA LYS A 218 -15.69 1.47 4.13
C LYS A 218 -16.00 1.05 2.71
N PHE A 219 -17.22 0.56 2.50
CA PHE A 219 -17.72 0.05 1.23
C PHE A 219 -18.73 1.01 0.64
N SER A 220 -18.69 1.19 -0.69
CA SER A 220 -19.65 2.03 -1.40
C SER A 220 -21.03 1.40 -1.54
N LYS A 221 -21.18 0.13 -1.15
CA LYS A 221 -22.40 -0.66 -1.26
C LYS A 221 -22.71 -1.34 0.08
N PRO A 222 -23.97 -1.31 0.54
CA PRO A 222 -24.37 -2.05 1.73
C PRO A 222 -24.21 -3.57 1.56
N PHE A 223 -23.82 -4.24 2.64
CA PHE A 223 -23.64 -5.69 2.71
C PHE A 223 -24.42 -6.30 3.87
N THR A 224 -24.77 -7.56 3.74
CA THR A 224 -25.03 -8.46 4.86
C THR A 224 -23.73 -9.18 5.21
N TYR A 225 -23.61 -9.69 6.44
CA TYR A 225 -22.37 -10.30 6.87
C TYR A 225 -22.56 -11.59 7.67
N THR A 226 -21.54 -12.43 7.64
CA THR A 226 -21.35 -13.56 8.56
C THR A 226 -19.94 -13.46 9.11
N LEU A 227 -19.84 -13.40 10.44
CA LEU A 227 -18.54 -13.55 11.11
C LEU A 227 -18.24 -15.03 11.25
N VAL A 228 -17.03 -15.42 10.85
CA VAL A 228 -16.56 -16.78 10.94
C VAL A 228 -15.72 -16.90 12.20
N THR A 229 -16.18 -17.75 13.10
CA THR A 229 -15.43 -18.18 14.29
C THR A 229 -15.04 -19.62 14.10
N ASP A 230 -13.76 -19.95 14.16
CA ASP A 230 -13.34 -21.34 13.94
C ASP A 230 -13.62 -22.20 15.16
N SER A 231 -14.67 -23.01 15.09
CA SER A 231 -14.97 -24.03 16.11
C SER A 231 -14.19 -25.33 15.88
N MET A 232 -13.46 -25.47 14.78
CA MET A 232 -12.77 -26.71 14.39
C MET A 232 -11.39 -26.89 15.05
N ALA A 233 -10.82 -25.87 15.69
CA ALA A 233 -9.60 -26.02 16.50
C ALA A 233 -9.85 -26.83 17.81
N LEU A 234 -11.10 -27.15 18.11
CA LEU A 234 -11.49 -27.91 19.29
C LEU A 234 -11.05 -29.39 19.30
N ASP A 235 -10.77 -29.98 18.13
CA ASP A 235 -10.48 -31.42 18.05
C ASP A 235 -9.01 -31.79 18.28
N GLN A 236 -8.09 -30.83 18.37
CA GLN A 236 -6.67 -31.11 18.54
C GLN A 236 -6.04 -30.65 19.87
N GLY A 237 -6.83 -30.15 20.82
CA GLY A 237 -6.37 -29.85 22.18
C GLY A 237 -5.37 -28.69 22.30
N GLY A 238 -5.23 -27.85 21.28
CA GLY A 238 -4.47 -26.60 21.31
C GLY A 238 -5.31 -25.43 21.83
N PRO A 239 -4.68 -24.32 22.24
CA PRO A 239 -5.42 -23.10 22.57
C PRO A 239 -6.21 -22.61 21.35
N LEU A 240 -7.49 -22.29 21.55
CA LEU A 240 -8.34 -21.66 20.55
C LEU A 240 -7.73 -20.31 20.18
N LEU A 241 -7.16 -20.19 19.00
CA LEU A 241 -6.87 -18.89 18.43
C LEU A 241 -8.18 -18.32 17.88
N PRO A 242 -8.56 -17.09 18.24
CA PRO A 242 -9.78 -16.50 17.74
C PRO A 242 -9.64 -16.31 16.21
N THR A 243 -10.51 -16.94 15.44
CA THR A 243 -10.67 -16.65 14.02
C THR A 243 -11.37 -15.31 13.85
N ALA A 244 -10.83 -14.49 12.99
CA ALA A 244 -11.41 -13.19 12.66
C ALA A 244 -11.52 -13.03 11.13
N LYS A 245 -12.59 -13.64 10.57
CA LYS A 245 -12.97 -13.46 9.16
C LYS A 245 -14.39 -12.93 9.06
N ALA A 246 -14.62 -12.08 8.06
CA ALA A 246 -15.96 -11.63 7.72
C ALA A 246 -16.28 -12.00 6.27
N LEU A 247 -17.43 -12.65 6.07
CA LEU A 247 -18.03 -12.84 4.75
C LEU A 247 -19.03 -11.71 4.56
N LEU A 248 -18.74 -10.79 3.63
CA LEU A 248 -19.61 -9.66 3.30
C LEU A 248 -20.32 -9.97 2.00
N GLN A 249 -21.65 -9.89 1.97
CA GLN A 249 -22.45 -10.35 0.83
C GLN A 249 -23.41 -9.26 0.34
N PHE A 250 -23.54 -9.17 -0.98
CA PHE A 250 -24.45 -8.26 -1.67
C PHE A 250 -24.80 -8.79 -3.07
N GLN A 251 -25.77 -8.16 -3.73
CA GLN A 251 -26.11 -8.46 -5.13
C GLN A 251 -25.45 -7.45 -6.05
N THR A 252 -25.10 -7.85 -7.27
CA THR A 252 -24.54 -6.97 -8.29
C THR A 252 -25.27 -7.06 -9.62
N GLY A 253 -25.36 -5.92 -10.31
CA GLY A 253 -25.68 -5.85 -11.74
C GLY A 253 -24.50 -6.25 -12.63
N ALA A 254 -24.70 -6.32 -13.93
CA ALA A 254 -23.60 -6.55 -14.87
C ALA A 254 -22.65 -5.34 -14.86
N ASP A 255 -21.34 -5.63 -14.75
CA ASP A 255 -20.26 -4.62 -14.72
C ASP A 255 -20.41 -3.56 -13.60
N GLU A 256 -21.11 -3.92 -12.53
CA GLU A 256 -21.28 -3.02 -11.38
C GLU A 256 -19.96 -2.85 -10.63
N GLN A 257 -19.62 -1.59 -10.35
CA GLN A 257 -18.41 -1.23 -9.60
C GLN A 257 -18.74 -1.06 -8.12
N VAL A 258 -18.01 -1.78 -7.27
CA VAL A 258 -18.03 -1.61 -5.83
C VAL A 258 -16.67 -1.06 -5.40
N LEU A 259 -16.69 0.09 -4.74
CA LEU A 259 -15.50 0.73 -4.22
C LEU A 259 -15.31 0.39 -2.74
N VAL A 260 -14.06 0.22 -2.34
CA VAL A 260 -13.68 -0.01 -0.94
C VAL A 260 -12.54 0.93 -0.57
N LYS A 261 -12.70 1.66 0.52
CA LYS A 261 -11.62 2.45 1.14
C LYS A 261 -11.08 1.68 2.34
N VAL A 262 -9.77 1.61 2.48
CA VAL A 262 -9.11 0.96 3.62
C VAL A 262 -8.06 1.90 4.18
N GLY A 263 -8.05 2.11 5.48
CA GLY A 263 -7.00 2.79 6.21
C GLY A 263 -6.37 1.86 7.23
N VAL A 264 -5.10 2.09 7.52
CA VAL A 264 -4.36 1.36 8.56
C VAL A 264 -3.74 2.33 9.56
N SER A 265 -3.51 1.86 10.79
CA SER A 265 -2.83 2.59 11.86
C SER A 265 -2.14 1.63 12.81
N ALA A 266 -0.96 1.97 13.28
CA ALA A 266 -0.30 1.23 14.35
C ALA A 266 -0.83 1.63 15.75
N VAL A 267 -1.63 2.71 15.85
CA VAL A 267 -2.07 3.29 17.12
C VAL A 267 -3.42 2.72 17.57
N ASP A 268 -4.47 2.93 16.79
CA ASP A 268 -5.81 2.44 17.09
C ASP A 268 -6.73 2.43 15.85
N MET A 269 -7.90 1.79 15.96
CA MET A 269 -8.90 1.71 14.90
C MET A 269 -9.49 3.07 14.51
N ASP A 270 -9.55 4.02 15.44
CA ASP A 270 -10.00 5.38 15.15
C ASP A 270 -8.93 6.19 14.39
N GLY A 271 -7.64 5.90 14.59
CA GLY A 271 -6.53 6.40 13.76
C GLY A 271 -6.67 5.94 12.31
N ALA A 272 -6.92 4.63 12.10
CA ALA A 272 -7.16 4.07 10.79
C ALA A 272 -8.35 4.73 10.07
N ARG A 273 -9.44 5.00 10.80
CA ARG A 273 -10.61 5.72 10.28
C ARG A 273 -10.25 7.16 9.89
N ARG A 274 -9.58 7.90 10.77
CA ARG A 274 -9.14 9.28 10.48
C ARG A 274 -8.20 9.35 9.27
N ASN A 275 -7.36 8.34 9.08
CA ASN A 275 -6.49 8.24 7.90
C ASN A 275 -7.29 8.15 6.60
N VAL A 276 -8.38 7.36 6.58
CA VAL A 276 -9.30 7.31 5.42
C VAL A 276 -10.02 8.64 5.21
N GLU A 277 -10.59 9.21 6.27
CA GLU A 277 -11.38 10.45 6.20
C GLU A 277 -10.53 11.66 5.75
N ALA A 278 -9.26 11.71 6.17
CA ALA A 278 -8.33 12.77 5.80
C ALA A 278 -7.79 12.62 4.38
N ASP A 279 -7.39 11.42 3.99
CA ASP A 279 -6.66 11.18 2.75
C ASP A 279 -7.58 10.88 1.55
N ILE A 280 -8.75 10.23 1.78
CA ILE A 280 -9.70 9.85 0.72
C ILE A 280 -11.14 10.22 1.17
N PRO A 281 -11.48 11.51 1.27
CA PRO A 281 -12.84 11.91 1.67
C PRO A 281 -13.90 11.49 0.66
N GLU A 282 -13.60 11.57 -0.64
CA GLU A 282 -14.55 11.32 -1.73
C GLU A 282 -14.35 9.92 -2.36
N TRP A 283 -15.41 9.42 -3.03
CA TRP A 283 -15.39 8.15 -3.77
C TRP A 283 -14.86 8.32 -5.21
N ASP A 284 -13.71 9.00 -5.37
CA ASP A 284 -13.10 9.27 -6.68
C ASP A 284 -11.80 8.48 -6.84
N PHE A 285 -11.92 7.25 -7.32
CA PHE A 285 -10.79 6.35 -7.58
C PHE A 285 -9.78 6.95 -8.57
N ASP A 286 -10.26 7.57 -9.63
CA ASP A 286 -9.39 8.03 -10.72
C ASP A 286 -8.60 9.29 -10.32
N SER A 287 -9.18 10.14 -9.46
CA SER A 287 -8.46 11.25 -8.83
C SER A 287 -7.33 10.75 -7.91
N VAL A 288 -7.59 9.76 -7.05
CA VAL A 288 -6.58 9.16 -6.17
C VAL A 288 -5.46 8.51 -6.99
N ARG A 289 -5.81 7.74 -8.03
CA ARG A 289 -4.84 7.14 -8.94
C ARG A 289 -3.95 8.18 -9.62
N SER A 290 -4.55 9.28 -10.08
CA SER A 290 -3.81 10.36 -10.73
C SER A 290 -2.86 11.05 -9.74
N ALA A 291 -3.30 11.29 -8.50
CA ALA A 291 -2.47 11.85 -7.44
C ALA A 291 -1.30 10.92 -7.07
N ALA A 292 -1.54 9.61 -6.96
CA ALA A 292 -0.50 8.62 -6.71
C ALA A 292 0.57 8.60 -7.82
N ARG A 293 0.15 8.63 -9.09
CA ARG A 293 1.07 8.73 -10.22
C ARG A 293 1.89 10.01 -10.20
N ASN A 294 1.26 11.16 -9.92
CA ASN A 294 1.95 12.44 -9.82
C ASN A 294 2.98 12.43 -8.69
N SER A 295 2.63 11.88 -7.52
CA SER A 295 3.56 11.74 -6.40
C SER A 295 4.81 10.92 -6.76
N TRP A 296 4.64 9.83 -7.51
CA TRP A 296 5.76 9.07 -8.05
C TRP A 296 6.55 9.85 -9.09
N ASN A 297 5.87 10.58 -9.98
CA ASN A 297 6.55 11.39 -10.99
C ASN A 297 7.42 12.48 -10.32
N ASP A 298 6.92 13.12 -9.28
CA ASP A 298 7.66 14.10 -8.48
C ASP A 298 8.88 13.46 -7.79
N TYR A 299 8.71 12.26 -7.23
CA TYR A 299 9.83 11.53 -6.61
C TYR A 299 10.91 11.14 -7.62
N LEU A 300 10.51 10.58 -8.76
CA LEU A 300 11.41 10.09 -9.79
C LEU A 300 12.11 11.23 -10.55
N SER A 301 11.49 12.40 -10.65
CA SER A 301 12.06 13.58 -11.30
C SER A 301 13.26 14.18 -10.58
N LYS A 302 13.58 13.72 -9.36
CA LYS A 302 14.77 14.17 -8.61
C LYS A 302 16.09 13.82 -9.30
N ILE A 303 16.07 12.82 -10.18
CA ILE A 303 17.22 12.47 -11.03
C ILE A 303 16.71 12.34 -12.46
N ASP A 304 17.29 13.10 -13.37
CA ASP A 304 17.06 12.98 -14.80
C ASP A 304 18.30 12.37 -15.47
N ILE A 305 18.08 11.33 -16.29
CA ILE A 305 19.16 10.66 -17.02
C ILE A 305 18.95 10.76 -18.53
N GLU A 306 20.03 10.94 -19.25
CA GLU A 306 20.05 10.86 -20.71
C GLU A 306 20.62 9.50 -21.15
N THR A 307 19.82 8.71 -21.84
CA THR A 307 20.23 7.44 -22.45
C THR A 307 19.40 7.18 -23.70
N ASN A 308 20.03 6.53 -24.70
CA ASN A 308 19.36 6.03 -25.89
C ASN A 308 18.91 4.57 -25.75
N ASP A 309 19.12 3.97 -24.59
CA ASP A 309 18.80 2.58 -24.27
C ASP A 309 17.58 2.56 -23.33
N ASP A 310 16.45 2.07 -23.82
CA ASP A 310 15.21 2.02 -23.06
C ASP A 310 15.28 1.04 -21.89
N ASP A 311 16.02 -0.05 -21.99
CA ASP A 311 16.22 -1.00 -20.91
C ASP A 311 17.02 -0.38 -19.76
N GLN A 312 18.07 0.38 -20.08
CA GLN A 312 18.81 1.14 -19.06
C GLN A 312 17.92 2.17 -18.36
N ARG A 313 17.05 2.84 -19.11
CA ARG A 313 16.10 3.81 -18.55
C ARG A 313 15.10 3.13 -17.61
N ILE A 314 14.52 2.01 -18.03
CA ILE A 314 13.60 1.22 -17.22
C ILE A 314 14.30 0.70 -15.94
N MET A 315 15.49 0.12 -16.07
CA MET A 315 16.26 -0.35 -14.92
C MET A 315 16.57 0.78 -13.94
N PHE A 316 17.00 1.94 -14.43
CA PHE A 316 17.33 3.07 -13.58
C PHE A 316 16.10 3.59 -12.79
N TYR A 317 15.00 3.91 -13.51
CA TYR A 317 13.82 4.44 -12.84
C TYR A 317 13.10 3.42 -11.98
N THR A 318 13.18 2.13 -12.30
CA THR A 318 12.67 1.07 -11.42
C THR A 318 13.54 0.92 -10.17
N ALA A 319 14.86 1.02 -10.27
CA ALA A 319 15.74 1.04 -9.10
C ALA A 319 15.47 2.27 -8.22
N LEU A 320 15.29 3.45 -8.83
CA LEU A 320 14.93 4.66 -8.09
C LEU A 320 13.53 4.54 -7.44
N TYR A 321 12.54 3.94 -8.13
CA TYR A 321 11.24 3.62 -7.55
C TYR A 321 11.38 2.76 -6.29
N HIS A 322 12.18 1.70 -6.31
CA HIS A 322 12.39 0.85 -5.14
C HIS A 322 12.97 1.61 -3.94
N THR A 323 13.73 2.67 -4.16
CA THR A 323 14.22 3.52 -3.04
C THR A 323 13.10 4.31 -2.37
N GLY A 324 11.98 4.54 -3.04
CA GLY A 324 10.80 5.22 -2.48
C GLY A 324 9.79 4.28 -1.83
N VAL A 325 9.98 2.95 -1.86
CA VAL A 325 9.04 1.99 -1.26
C VAL A 325 9.15 1.98 0.26
N GLN A 326 10.36 2.02 0.78
CA GLN A 326 10.66 2.00 2.22
C GLN A 326 11.82 2.97 2.52
N PRO A 327 11.97 3.49 3.78
CA PRO A 327 11.11 3.34 4.97
C PRO A 327 9.69 3.90 4.79
N ASN A 328 8.76 3.41 5.61
CA ASN A 328 7.34 3.76 5.49
C ASN A 328 6.92 4.80 6.53
N LEU A 329 6.00 5.68 6.17
CA LEU A 329 5.33 6.57 7.10
C LEU A 329 4.69 5.78 8.25
N PHE A 330 4.83 6.29 9.48
CA PHE A 330 4.29 5.64 10.68
C PHE A 330 3.48 6.61 11.55
N THR A 331 3.18 7.79 11.02
CA THR A 331 2.40 8.84 11.69
C THR A 331 1.01 8.94 11.06
N ASP A 332 -0.03 8.80 11.89
CA ASP A 332 -1.43 8.99 11.50
C ASP A 332 -1.74 10.44 11.09
N ALA A 333 -2.89 10.65 10.49
CA ALA A 333 -3.34 11.97 10.03
C ALA A 333 -3.54 12.98 11.17
N ASP A 334 -3.73 12.51 12.40
CA ASP A 334 -3.80 13.35 13.61
C ASP A 334 -2.45 13.56 14.30
N GLY A 335 -1.36 13.09 13.69
CA GLY A 335 0.01 13.25 14.19
C GLY A 335 0.45 12.19 15.19
N ARG A 336 -0.43 11.23 15.59
CA ARG A 336 -0.04 10.15 16.51
C ARG A 336 0.76 9.07 15.80
N TYR A 337 1.59 8.35 16.54
CA TYR A 337 2.35 7.20 16.09
C TYR A 337 2.61 6.21 17.24
N LEU A 338 2.94 4.97 16.92
CA LEU A 338 3.39 3.99 17.90
C LEU A 338 4.90 4.11 18.10
N GLY A 339 5.32 4.37 19.34
CA GLY A 339 6.74 4.48 19.70
C GLY A 339 7.44 3.11 19.78
N MET A 340 8.77 3.11 19.89
CA MET A 340 9.55 1.88 20.12
C MET A 340 9.42 1.33 21.55
N ASP A 341 8.71 2.01 22.43
CA ASP A 341 8.21 1.54 23.72
C ASP A 341 6.82 0.90 23.64
N LEU A 342 6.31 0.70 22.42
CA LEU A 342 4.98 0.16 22.09
C LEU A 342 3.83 0.96 22.70
N LYS A 343 4.03 2.28 22.89
CA LYS A 343 3.00 3.19 23.38
C LYS A 343 2.63 4.23 22.30
N PRO A 344 1.38 4.67 22.28
CA PRO A 344 0.99 5.81 21.46
C PRO A 344 1.69 7.10 21.92
N HIS A 345 2.29 7.82 20.98
CA HIS A 345 2.89 9.13 21.17
C HIS A 345 2.22 10.18 20.30
N GLN A 346 2.22 11.44 20.76
CA GLN A 346 1.81 12.58 19.97
C GLN A 346 3.02 13.21 19.30
N GLY A 347 3.08 13.11 17.99
CA GLY A 347 4.00 13.85 17.13
C GLY A 347 3.28 14.90 16.31
N SER A 348 3.75 15.15 15.10
CA SER A 348 3.18 16.13 14.16
C SER A 348 3.21 15.60 12.74
N VAL A 349 2.24 16.00 11.94
CA VAL A 349 2.13 15.61 10.52
C VAL A 349 3.25 16.25 9.69
N GLU A 350 3.72 17.45 10.09
CA GLU A 350 4.83 18.17 9.43
C GLU A 350 6.20 17.53 9.72
N ASN A 351 6.32 16.82 10.83
CA ASN A 351 7.54 16.09 11.22
C ASN A 351 7.21 14.62 11.47
N PRO A 352 6.86 13.87 10.42
CA PRO A 352 6.38 12.51 10.55
C PRO A 352 7.47 11.56 11.04
N VAL A 353 7.04 10.49 11.70
CA VAL A 353 7.87 9.35 12.10
C VAL A 353 7.75 8.27 11.03
N TYR A 354 8.85 7.56 10.79
CA TYR A 354 8.95 6.47 9.83
C TYR A 354 9.32 5.17 10.52
N THR A 355 9.04 4.05 9.86
CA THR A 355 9.36 2.68 10.29
C THR A 355 9.97 1.88 9.13
N VAL A 356 10.39 0.66 9.40
CA VAL A 356 11.07 -0.25 8.47
C VAL A 356 12.46 0.27 8.11
N PHE A 357 13.35 0.21 9.11
CA PHE A 357 14.76 0.61 8.94
C PHE A 357 15.67 -0.61 8.95
N SER A 358 16.02 -1.10 7.76
CA SER A 358 17.07 -2.12 7.56
C SER A 358 18.43 -1.44 7.38
N LEU A 359 19.01 -0.95 8.47
CA LEU A 359 20.17 -0.04 8.40
C LEU A 359 21.45 -0.71 7.89
N TRP A 360 21.61 -2.02 8.08
CA TRP A 360 22.80 -2.73 7.58
C TRP A 360 22.84 -2.80 6.03
N ASP A 361 21.69 -2.61 5.38
CA ASP A 361 21.56 -2.47 3.93
C ASP A 361 21.68 -1.00 3.51
N THR A 362 20.89 -0.14 4.13
CA THR A 362 20.63 1.23 3.63
C THR A 362 21.78 2.20 3.90
N PHE A 363 22.68 1.90 4.85
CA PHE A 363 23.85 2.76 5.13
C PHE A 363 24.81 2.85 3.96
N ARG A 364 24.88 1.83 3.09
CA ARG A 364 25.86 1.74 2.01
C ARG A 364 25.65 2.78 0.92
N ALA A 365 24.42 2.91 0.46
CA ALA A 365 24.10 3.79 -0.68
C ALA A 365 22.82 4.60 -0.48
N TYR A 366 21.77 4.02 0.14
CA TYR A 366 20.47 4.67 0.23
C TYR A 366 20.53 5.99 1.02
N HIS A 367 21.00 6.00 2.28
CA HIS A 367 21.09 7.23 3.05
C HIS A 367 22.07 8.24 2.45
N PRO A 368 23.26 7.86 1.95
CA PRO A 368 24.10 8.76 1.17
C PRO A 368 23.39 9.37 -0.05
N LEU A 369 22.63 8.58 -0.80
CA LEU A 369 21.84 9.09 -1.93
C LEU A 369 20.81 10.11 -1.46
N MET A 370 20.06 9.81 -0.38
CA MET A 370 19.02 10.71 0.15
C MET A 370 19.62 12.05 0.64
N THR A 371 20.88 12.10 1.09
CA THR A 371 21.52 13.39 1.43
C THR A 371 21.70 14.31 0.22
N ILE A 372 21.66 13.74 -0.99
CA ILE A 372 21.85 14.48 -2.25
C ILE A 372 20.48 14.83 -2.87
N ILE A 373 19.58 13.84 -3.00
CA ILE A 373 18.34 13.99 -3.77
C ILE A 373 17.12 14.38 -2.93
N ASP A 374 17.15 14.09 -1.61
CA ASP A 374 16.07 14.41 -0.68
C ASP A 374 16.58 14.62 0.76
N PRO A 375 17.32 15.71 1.01
CA PRO A 375 17.87 15.99 2.33
C PRO A 375 16.80 16.11 3.43
N ASP A 376 15.62 16.62 3.11
CA ASP A 376 14.52 16.80 4.07
C ASP A 376 13.95 15.45 4.51
N LEU A 377 13.76 14.50 3.58
CA LEU A 377 13.34 13.15 3.89
C LEU A 377 14.40 12.42 4.73
N ASN A 378 15.69 12.57 4.37
CA ASN A 378 16.77 11.99 5.15
C ASN A 378 16.81 12.54 6.58
N GLN A 379 16.58 13.85 6.78
CA GLN A 379 16.45 14.46 8.10
C GLN A 379 15.24 13.89 8.89
N ALA A 380 14.12 13.58 8.21
CA ALA A 380 12.97 12.95 8.86
C ALA A 380 13.30 11.52 9.32
N PHE A 381 14.09 10.77 8.56
CA PHE A 381 14.59 9.45 8.98
C PHE A 381 15.49 9.54 10.21
N ILE A 382 16.44 10.48 10.21
CA ILE A 382 17.33 10.71 11.37
C ILE A 382 16.50 11.08 12.62
N ARG A 383 15.52 11.99 12.49
CA ARG A 383 14.60 12.32 13.59
C ARG A 383 13.86 11.09 14.11
N SER A 384 13.37 10.23 13.21
CA SER A 384 12.68 8.99 13.57
C SER A 384 13.59 8.06 14.37
N LEU A 385 14.84 7.87 13.95
CA LEU A 385 15.81 7.04 14.67
C LEU A 385 16.15 7.59 16.05
N ILE A 386 16.27 8.93 16.19
CA ILE A 386 16.49 9.58 17.48
C ILE A 386 15.28 9.39 18.42
N LEU A 387 14.05 9.50 17.91
CA LEU A 387 12.84 9.22 18.70
C LEU A 387 12.82 7.77 19.16
N LYS A 388 13.07 6.83 18.25
CA LYS A 388 13.13 5.39 18.58
C LYS A 388 14.17 5.08 19.66
N GLN A 389 15.34 5.73 19.62
CA GLN A 389 16.34 5.59 20.67
C GLN A 389 15.83 6.13 22.03
N ARG A 390 15.16 7.27 22.03
CA ARG A 390 14.62 7.88 23.28
C ARG A 390 13.50 7.04 23.90
N GLU A 391 12.67 6.43 23.09
CA GLU A 391 11.53 5.62 23.50
C GLU A 391 11.96 4.20 23.87
N GLY A 392 12.78 3.55 23.03
CA GLY A 392 13.22 2.17 23.20
C GLY A 392 14.57 2.01 23.93
N GLY A 393 15.26 3.10 24.26
CA GLY A 393 16.53 3.10 25.01
C GLY A 393 17.76 2.77 24.18
N ILE A 394 17.62 2.31 22.93
CA ILE A 394 18.73 1.91 22.06
C ILE A 394 18.45 2.35 20.62
N PHE A 395 19.50 2.73 19.87
CA PHE A 395 19.38 2.85 18.42
C PHE A 395 19.20 1.47 17.80
N PRO A 396 18.11 1.25 17.00
CA PRO A 396 17.88 -0.05 16.39
C PRO A 396 18.88 -0.34 15.26
N MET A 397 19.31 -1.59 15.11
CA MET A 397 20.01 -2.09 13.92
C MET A 397 19.01 -2.40 12.80
N TRP A 398 17.90 -3.02 13.15
CA TRP A 398 16.79 -3.33 12.30
C TRP A 398 15.47 -3.08 13.04
N GLU A 399 14.72 -2.10 12.60
CA GLU A 399 13.46 -1.70 13.23
C GLU A 399 12.29 -1.98 12.32
N LEU A 400 11.22 -2.56 12.86
CA LEU A 400 10.01 -2.96 12.15
C LEU A 400 8.77 -2.67 13.00
N ALA A 401 7.89 -1.80 12.51
CA ALA A 401 6.60 -1.49 13.14
C ALA A 401 6.70 -1.12 14.63
N GLY A 402 7.67 -0.28 14.98
CA GLY A 402 7.93 0.11 16.38
C GLY A 402 8.71 -0.92 17.21
N ASN A 403 9.10 -2.06 16.61
CA ASN A 403 9.85 -3.09 17.31
C ASN A 403 11.33 -3.06 16.96
N TYR A 404 12.17 -3.31 17.96
CA TYR A 404 13.56 -3.65 17.72
C TYR A 404 13.67 -5.16 17.50
N THR A 405 13.92 -5.60 16.28
CA THR A 405 13.91 -7.03 15.92
C THR A 405 15.09 -7.81 16.49
N GLY A 406 16.16 -7.14 16.94
CA GLY A 406 17.39 -7.79 17.44
C GLY A 406 18.16 -8.57 16.38
N THR A 407 17.87 -8.36 15.11
CA THR A 407 18.45 -9.08 13.98
C THR A 407 19.51 -8.25 13.26
N MET A 408 20.34 -8.95 12.46
CA MET A 408 21.42 -8.41 11.63
C MET A 408 22.55 -7.76 12.43
N ILE A 409 23.48 -7.13 11.71
CA ILE A 409 24.73 -6.61 12.26
C ILE A 409 24.89 -5.12 11.95
N GLY A 410 25.84 -4.49 12.62
CA GLY A 410 26.24 -3.11 12.39
C GLY A 410 25.66 -2.14 13.40
N TYR A 411 26.26 -0.96 13.48
CA TYR A 411 25.85 0.12 14.37
C TYR A 411 25.63 1.41 13.54
N HIS A 412 24.85 1.27 12.50
CA HIS A 412 24.73 2.29 11.45
C HIS A 412 23.75 3.42 11.79
N ALA A 413 23.02 3.32 12.91
CA ALA A 413 22.14 4.39 13.39
C ALA A 413 22.86 5.44 14.24
N ALA A 414 24.13 5.20 14.62
CA ALA A 414 24.92 6.06 15.50
C ALA A 414 25.67 7.19 14.74
#